data_a233db9623ee88c74e983db4fd7c947e
#
_entry.id   a233db9623ee88c74e983db4fd7c947e
#
_cell.length_a   1.000
_cell.length_b   1.000
_cell.length_c   1.000
_cell.angle_alpha   90.00
_cell.angle_beta   90.00
_cell.angle_gamma   90.00
#
_symmetry.space_group_name_H-M   'P 1'
#
loop_
_entity.id
_entity.type
_entity.pdbx_description
1 polymer ?
#
loop_
_entity_poly.entity_id
_entity_poly.type
_entity_poly.pdbx_seq_one_letter_code
_entity_poly.pdbx_strand_id
1 'polypeptide(L)'
;MKKYLLLAFFFTIPARFFSDVSLSGIFSDNMVLQQGKELNIWGFAGENEAVTVSFLDSKATVTAKDGTWAVKLPPVKAGGPFTLKISGKNTIELKNVLVGEVWFCSGQSNMGVTLSGSAEAADLIKIENPMIRFYKSPSALKAEAIAKPLEKAGSGWVLCTESGAKSFSAVAYYFGAELQKELKVPVGLILSFYSGSPVESWLSAEALGLSNDPGLNELYEKNPGEYLKKAEELKQKVQAARKQLAGKPKKKGEASSWTPSILYNSMVSPLIPYTLQGVIWYQGESNGSKAYDYRVKFPELIRSWRRDWGQGDFPFLFVQLAPWEITTDLAYGGIGTWPELRDSQLFTLKTVKNTAMAVTVDAGDRTNIHPTRKKPVGERLALAAKALAYGKAVEYMGPVYDKIDIKGGKAVISFTHTGSGLEAKDGALKGFSIAGSNKNFVPATAEIVENTVVVSSPEVTSPVAVRYGWNDYPEVNLWNKDGLPAGPFRTDNFTLTTQK
;
A
#
# COMPACT_ATOMS: atom_id res chain seq x y z
N MET A 1 0.05 -24.55 77.95
CA MET A 1 -1.10 -24.50 77.02
C MET A 1 -0.75 -23.50 75.90
N LYS A 2 -0.30 -24.02 74.74
CA LYS A 2 0.04 -23.22 73.56
C LYS A 2 -1.21 -23.14 72.66
N LYS A 3 -1.73 -21.92 72.46
CA LYS A 3 -2.84 -21.67 71.52
C LYS A 3 -2.28 -21.57 70.10
N TYR A 4 -2.69 -22.47 69.20
CA TYR A 4 -2.44 -22.37 67.78
C TYR A 4 -3.52 -21.50 67.14
N LEU A 5 -3.10 -20.37 66.54
CA LEU A 5 -3.94 -19.49 65.78
C LEU A 5 -3.95 -20.03 64.32
N LEU A 6 -5.11 -20.51 63.88
CA LEU A 6 -5.31 -20.95 62.52
C LEU A 6 -5.55 -19.70 61.65
N LEU A 7 -4.58 -19.31 60.80
CA LEU A 7 -4.75 -18.26 59.80
C LEU A 7 -5.41 -18.90 58.56
N ALA A 8 -6.68 -18.61 58.34
CA ALA A 8 -7.36 -18.97 57.10
C ALA A 8 -6.92 -18.03 55.95
N PHE A 9 -6.13 -18.52 55.04
CA PHE A 9 -5.82 -17.83 53.77
C PHE A 9 -7.06 -17.89 52.88
N PHE A 10 -7.79 -16.81 52.76
CA PHE A 10 -8.75 -16.60 51.71
C PHE A 10 -7.99 -16.39 50.39
N PHE A 11 -7.92 -17.41 49.52
CA PHE A 11 -7.56 -17.25 48.13
C PHE A 11 -8.69 -16.44 47.44
N THR A 12 -8.51 -15.15 47.28
CA THR A 12 -9.33 -14.36 46.37
C THR A 12 -8.93 -14.77 44.96
N ILE A 13 -9.69 -15.63 44.33
CA ILE A 13 -9.64 -15.86 42.88
C ILE A 13 -10.01 -14.48 42.28
N PRO A 14 -9.13 -13.86 41.45
CA PRO A 14 -9.51 -12.61 40.83
C PRO A 14 -10.75 -12.89 39.99
N ALA A 15 -11.85 -12.21 40.30
CA ALA A 15 -13.06 -12.25 39.48
C ALA A 15 -12.64 -11.83 38.07
N ARG A 16 -12.65 -12.78 37.13
CA ARG A 16 -12.56 -12.47 35.71
C ARG A 16 -13.80 -11.66 35.39
N PHE A 17 -13.62 -10.36 35.20
CA PHE A 17 -14.67 -9.51 34.66
C PHE A 17 -15.05 -10.09 33.30
N PHE A 18 -16.22 -10.69 33.22
CA PHE A 18 -16.81 -11.12 31.96
C PHE A 18 -17.11 -9.85 31.17
N SER A 19 -16.29 -9.57 30.18
CA SER A 19 -16.50 -8.42 29.30
C SER A 19 -17.67 -8.71 28.37
N ASP A 20 -18.59 -7.75 28.25
CA ASP A 20 -19.64 -7.80 27.22
C ASP A 20 -19.02 -7.87 25.82
N VAL A 21 -19.82 -8.33 24.83
CA VAL A 21 -19.37 -8.32 23.43
C VAL A 21 -18.98 -6.92 23.00
N SER A 22 -17.79 -6.81 22.41
CA SER A 22 -17.28 -5.58 21.81
C SER A 22 -16.63 -5.82 20.45
N LEU A 23 -16.47 -4.77 19.65
CA LEU A 23 -15.99 -4.83 18.28
C LEU A 23 -14.63 -4.15 18.12
N SER A 24 -13.89 -4.57 17.08
CA SER A 24 -12.78 -3.77 16.58
C SER A 24 -13.29 -2.41 16.08
N GLY A 25 -12.50 -1.35 16.31
CA GLY A 25 -12.88 0.02 15.93
C GLY A 25 -13.16 0.25 14.43
N ILE A 26 -12.79 -0.69 13.56
CA ILE A 26 -13.15 -0.62 12.14
C ILE A 26 -14.64 -0.93 11.90
N PHE A 27 -15.29 -1.66 12.82
CA PHE A 27 -16.71 -1.94 12.75
C PHE A 27 -17.48 -0.85 13.49
N SER A 28 -18.10 0.04 12.75
CA SER A 28 -18.92 1.13 13.29
C SER A 28 -20.07 1.45 12.33
N ASP A 29 -20.97 2.29 12.76
CA ASP A 29 -21.96 2.89 11.88
C ASP A 29 -21.30 3.48 10.63
N ASN A 30 -22.03 3.53 9.54
CA ASN A 30 -21.61 4.05 8.23
C ASN A 30 -20.51 3.24 7.52
N MET A 31 -20.09 2.09 8.03
CA MET A 31 -19.03 1.27 7.40
C MET A 31 -19.45 0.75 6.01
N VAL A 32 -18.45 0.39 5.20
CA VAL A 32 -18.64 -0.34 3.95
C VAL A 32 -18.03 -1.72 4.08
N LEU A 33 -18.81 -2.76 3.82
CA LEU A 33 -18.35 -4.15 3.73
C LEU A 33 -18.08 -4.51 2.27
N GLN A 34 -17.07 -5.35 2.01
CA GLN A 34 -16.68 -5.74 0.65
C GLN A 34 -17.75 -6.63 0.02
N GLN A 35 -18.22 -6.25 -1.19
CA GLN A 35 -19.13 -7.10 -1.96
C GLN A 35 -18.45 -8.33 -2.57
N GLY A 36 -19.22 -9.37 -2.85
CA GLY A 36 -18.82 -10.52 -3.66
C GLY A 36 -17.76 -11.43 -3.05
N LYS A 37 -17.35 -11.16 -1.81
CA LYS A 37 -16.38 -11.95 -1.04
C LYS A 37 -16.96 -12.32 0.32
N GLU A 38 -16.41 -13.37 0.94
CA GLU A 38 -16.71 -13.75 2.31
C GLU A 38 -16.37 -12.59 3.27
N LEU A 39 -17.28 -12.27 4.18
CA LEU A 39 -17.11 -11.17 5.13
C LEU A 39 -16.57 -11.68 6.45
N ASN A 40 -15.43 -11.19 6.87
CA ASN A 40 -14.85 -11.49 8.19
C ASN A 40 -15.33 -10.43 9.19
N ILE A 41 -16.04 -10.87 10.23
CA ILE A 41 -16.49 -10.02 11.34
C ILE A 41 -15.91 -10.58 12.63
N TRP A 42 -15.26 -9.74 13.45
CA TRP A 42 -14.58 -10.18 14.67
C TRP A 42 -14.65 -9.13 15.78
N GLY A 43 -14.34 -9.58 16.98
CA GLY A 43 -14.32 -8.74 18.16
C GLY A 43 -13.87 -9.48 19.41
N PHE A 44 -14.31 -9.00 20.56
CA PHE A 44 -13.97 -9.51 21.89
C PHE A 44 -15.23 -9.85 22.64
N ALA A 45 -15.14 -10.85 23.52
CA ALA A 45 -16.22 -11.25 24.43
C ALA A 45 -15.63 -11.99 25.64
N GLY A 46 -16.46 -12.28 26.63
CA GLY A 46 -16.12 -13.15 27.75
C GLY A 46 -15.76 -14.54 27.26
N GLU A 47 -14.91 -15.24 28.02
CA GLU A 47 -14.55 -16.65 27.72
C GLU A 47 -15.80 -17.53 27.67
N ASN A 48 -15.91 -18.37 26.64
CA ASN A 48 -17.04 -19.25 26.36
C ASN A 48 -18.39 -18.53 26.11
N GLU A 49 -18.38 -17.23 25.82
CA GLU A 49 -19.58 -16.50 25.45
C GLU A 49 -20.00 -16.87 24.03
N ALA A 50 -21.28 -17.22 23.84
CA ALA A 50 -21.84 -17.43 22.52
C ALA A 50 -22.16 -16.08 21.86
N VAL A 51 -21.50 -15.78 20.73
CA VAL A 51 -21.68 -14.56 19.96
C VAL A 51 -22.36 -14.89 18.62
N THR A 52 -23.45 -14.23 18.35
CA THR A 52 -24.21 -14.38 17.10
C THR A 52 -24.13 -13.10 16.30
N VAL A 53 -23.73 -13.21 15.05
CA VAL A 53 -23.72 -12.12 14.06
C VAL A 53 -24.85 -12.36 13.06
N SER A 54 -25.70 -11.36 12.84
CA SER A 54 -26.81 -11.40 11.88
C SER A 54 -26.68 -10.24 10.90
N PHE A 55 -26.69 -10.56 9.61
CA PHE A 55 -26.61 -9.57 8.53
C PHE A 55 -27.44 -10.03 7.35
N LEU A 56 -28.47 -9.24 7.01
CA LEU A 56 -29.48 -9.64 6.03
C LEU A 56 -30.08 -11.01 6.40
N ASP A 57 -30.14 -11.95 5.46
CA ASP A 57 -30.64 -13.29 5.66
C ASP A 57 -29.62 -14.26 6.28
N SER A 58 -28.39 -13.77 6.54
CA SER A 58 -27.29 -14.59 7.08
C SER A 58 -27.17 -14.46 8.58
N LYS A 59 -26.93 -15.59 9.24
CA LYS A 59 -26.68 -15.67 10.68
C LYS A 59 -25.59 -16.68 10.97
N ALA A 60 -24.60 -16.27 11.77
CA ALA A 60 -23.51 -17.15 12.22
C ALA A 60 -23.33 -17.01 13.73
N THR A 61 -23.09 -18.12 14.41
CA THR A 61 -22.84 -18.16 15.86
C THR A 61 -21.52 -18.84 16.14
N VAL A 62 -20.72 -18.26 17.03
CA VAL A 62 -19.44 -18.79 17.48
C VAL A 62 -19.30 -18.64 19.00
N THR A 63 -18.54 -19.53 19.62
CA THR A 63 -18.16 -19.39 21.02
C THR A 63 -16.81 -18.65 21.12
N ALA A 64 -16.77 -17.59 21.90
CA ALA A 64 -15.54 -16.83 22.14
C ALA A 64 -14.50 -17.67 22.88
N LYS A 65 -13.25 -17.56 22.44
CA LYS A 65 -12.11 -18.26 23.00
C LYS A 65 -10.95 -17.28 23.19
N ASP A 66 -10.24 -17.38 24.30
CA ASP A 66 -9.11 -16.50 24.66
C ASP A 66 -9.51 -15.01 24.60
N GLY A 67 -10.78 -14.69 24.89
CA GLY A 67 -11.32 -13.35 24.91
C GLY A 67 -11.62 -12.75 23.52
N THR A 68 -11.59 -13.57 22.45
CA THR A 68 -11.84 -13.14 21.07
C THR A 68 -12.86 -14.03 20.39
N TRP A 69 -13.51 -13.49 19.35
CA TRP A 69 -14.41 -14.23 18.48
C TRP A 69 -14.28 -13.73 17.04
N ALA A 70 -14.55 -14.60 16.09
CA ALA A 70 -14.60 -14.26 14.66
C ALA A 70 -15.60 -15.15 13.96
N VAL A 71 -16.36 -14.58 13.02
CA VAL A 71 -17.28 -15.30 12.13
C VAL A 71 -17.01 -14.91 10.69
N LYS A 72 -17.41 -15.80 9.78
CA LYS A 72 -17.42 -15.58 8.36
C LYS A 72 -18.88 -15.59 7.89
N LEU A 73 -19.28 -14.56 7.18
CA LEU A 73 -20.57 -14.48 6.53
C LEU A 73 -20.41 -14.66 5.01
N PRO A 74 -21.42 -15.23 4.33
CA PRO A 74 -21.35 -15.45 2.90
C PRO A 74 -21.24 -14.13 2.13
N PRO A 75 -20.78 -14.19 0.86
CA PRO A 75 -20.72 -13.02 -0.02
C PRO A 75 -22.09 -12.35 -0.19
N VAL A 76 -22.08 -11.02 -0.20
CA VAL A 76 -23.27 -10.18 -0.37
C VAL A 76 -23.09 -9.28 -1.59
N LYS A 77 -24.16 -8.98 -2.31
CA LYS A 77 -24.18 -8.00 -3.41
C LYS A 77 -24.16 -6.57 -2.87
N ALA A 78 -23.62 -5.65 -3.68
CA ALA A 78 -23.64 -4.22 -3.36
C ALA A 78 -25.05 -3.70 -3.07
N GLY A 79 -25.13 -2.79 -2.10
CA GLY A 79 -26.38 -2.17 -1.70
C GLY A 79 -26.33 -1.55 -0.32
N GLY A 80 -27.50 -1.29 0.22
CA GLY A 80 -27.69 -0.66 1.53
C GLY A 80 -28.52 0.62 1.45
N PRO A 81 -28.76 1.29 2.59
CA PRO A 81 -28.19 0.99 3.91
C PRO A 81 -28.82 -0.22 4.62
N PHE A 82 -27.97 -0.99 5.31
CA PHE A 82 -28.36 -2.16 6.09
C PHE A 82 -28.02 -1.96 7.57
N THR A 83 -28.46 -2.92 8.40
CA THR A 83 -28.06 -3.03 9.81
C THR A 83 -27.34 -4.35 10.04
N LEU A 84 -26.15 -4.30 10.65
CA LEU A 84 -25.44 -5.47 11.16
C LEU A 84 -25.70 -5.58 12.66
N LYS A 85 -26.14 -6.75 13.11
CA LYS A 85 -26.45 -7.01 14.51
C LYS A 85 -25.53 -8.08 15.10
N ILE A 86 -24.96 -7.78 16.25
CA ILE A 86 -24.11 -8.68 17.03
C ILE A 86 -24.77 -8.88 18.40
N SER A 87 -25.02 -10.14 18.77
CA SER A 87 -25.71 -10.50 20.02
C SER A 87 -24.87 -11.51 20.80
N GLY A 88 -24.62 -11.20 22.04
CA GLY A 88 -24.06 -12.03 23.08
C GLY A 88 -24.80 -11.72 24.39
N LYS A 89 -24.10 -11.46 25.48
CA LYS A 89 -24.71 -10.95 26.73
C LYS A 89 -25.34 -9.59 26.55
N ASN A 90 -24.74 -8.76 25.69
CA ASN A 90 -25.30 -7.50 25.21
C ASN A 90 -25.62 -7.60 23.71
N THR A 91 -26.20 -6.55 23.17
CA THR A 91 -26.48 -6.44 21.73
C THR A 91 -25.90 -5.15 21.20
N ILE A 92 -25.21 -5.26 20.04
CA ILE A 92 -24.67 -4.13 19.28
C ILE A 92 -25.37 -4.12 17.92
N GLU A 93 -25.89 -2.96 17.52
CA GLU A 93 -26.47 -2.74 16.19
C GLU A 93 -25.69 -1.65 15.49
N LEU A 94 -25.05 -1.99 14.37
CA LEU A 94 -24.37 -1.04 13.50
C LEU A 94 -25.29 -0.64 12.36
N LYS A 95 -25.56 0.64 12.23
CA LYS A 95 -26.53 1.22 11.31
C LYS A 95 -25.85 1.85 10.09
N ASN A 96 -26.65 2.07 9.05
CA ASN A 96 -26.20 2.69 7.79
C ASN A 96 -25.01 1.96 7.16
N VAL A 97 -24.97 0.61 7.28
CA VAL A 97 -23.94 -0.23 6.69
C VAL A 97 -24.20 -0.35 5.19
N LEU A 98 -23.17 -0.06 4.39
CA LEU A 98 -23.21 -0.28 2.95
C LEU A 98 -22.39 -1.52 2.58
N VAL A 99 -22.75 -2.14 1.47
CA VAL A 99 -21.97 -3.20 0.82
C VAL A 99 -21.49 -2.67 -0.53
N GLY A 100 -20.20 -2.74 -0.80
CA GLY A 100 -19.60 -2.19 -2.03
C GLY A 100 -18.12 -2.55 -2.14
N GLU A 101 -17.32 -1.67 -2.67
CA GLU A 101 -15.89 -1.88 -2.86
C GLU A 101 -15.07 -1.28 -1.71
N VAL A 102 -14.20 -2.07 -1.10
CA VAL A 102 -13.34 -1.61 0.00
C VAL A 102 -11.88 -1.62 -0.44
N TRP A 103 -11.22 -0.48 -0.30
CA TRP A 103 -9.82 -0.32 -0.65
C TRP A 103 -8.99 0.18 0.53
N PHE A 104 -7.82 -0.45 0.73
CA PHE A 104 -6.85 -0.05 1.74
C PHE A 104 -5.85 0.95 1.12
N CYS A 105 -5.84 2.17 1.62
CA CYS A 105 -5.05 3.29 1.14
C CYS A 105 -3.90 3.54 2.12
N SER A 106 -2.67 3.21 1.76
CA SER A 106 -1.55 3.23 2.72
C SER A 106 -0.28 3.83 2.12
N GLY A 107 0.70 4.11 2.98
CA GLY A 107 1.99 4.70 2.60
C GLY A 107 2.46 5.77 3.57
N GLN A 108 3.12 6.81 3.04
CA GLN A 108 3.64 7.91 3.85
C GLN A 108 2.94 9.25 3.53
N SER A 109 3.58 10.36 3.82
CA SER A 109 3.00 11.71 3.74
C SER A 109 2.30 12.03 2.43
N ASN A 110 2.83 11.59 1.28
CA ASN A 110 2.20 11.83 -0.01
C ASN A 110 0.85 11.09 -0.20
N MET A 111 0.62 9.96 0.50
CA MET A 111 -0.71 9.36 0.63
C MET A 111 -1.62 10.18 1.56
N GLY A 112 -1.04 10.91 2.51
CA GLY A 112 -1.76 11.66 3.54
C GLY A 112 -2.08 13.12 3.18
N VAL A 113 -1.54 13.67 2.07
CA VAL A 113 -1.91 15.02 1.61
C VAL A 113 -3.42 15.10 1.48
N THR A 114 -4.02 16.04 2.21
CA THR A 114 -5.47 16.17 2.27
C THR A 114 -6.05 16.73 0.96
N LEU A 115 -7.34 16.47 0.74
CA LEU A 115 -8.02 17.01 -0.44
C LEU A 115 -7.99 18.55 -0.44
N SER A 116 -8.13 19.19 0.72
CA SER A 116 -7.99 20.66 0.84
C SER A 116 -6.59 21.19 0.55
N GLY A 117 -5.57 20.32 0.62
CA GLY A 117 -4.18 20.65 0.27
C GLY A 117 -3.79 20.27 -1.16
N SER A 118 -4.71 19.73 -1.96
CA SER A 118 -4.47 19.44 -3.37
C SER A 118 -4.69 20.66 -4.25
N ALA A 119 -4.02 20.74 -5.41
CA ALA A 119 -4.14 21.85 -6.35
C ALA A 119 -5.58 22.02 -6.88
N GLU A 120 -6.28 20.90 -7.03
CA GLU A 120 -7.64 20.86 -7.60
C GLU A 120 -8.74 21.02 -6.53
N ALA A 121 -8.38 21.34 -5.29
CA ALA A 121 -9.35 21.49 -4.18
C ALA A 121 -10.36 22.60 -4.41
N ALA A 122 -9.96 23.67 -5.11
CA ALA A 122 -10.83 24.81 -5.39
C ALA A 122 -12.01 24.46 -6.30
N ASP A 123 -11.85 23.45 -7.15
CA ASP A 123 -12.90 22.99 -8.09
C ASP A 123 -13.99 22.17 -7.39
N LEU A 124 -13.76 21.79 -6.13
CA LEU A 124 -14.60 20.88 -5.36
C LEU A 124 -15.51 21.63 -4.36
N ILE A 125 -16.32 22.57 -4.85
CA ILE A 125 -17.10 23.51 -4.04
C ILE A 125 -18.23 22.86 -3.23
N LYS A 126 -18.74 21.69 -3.64
CA LYS A 126 -19.77 20.94 -2.90
C LYS A 126 -19.54 19.43 -3.05
N ILE A 127 -18.80 18.86 -2.11
CA ILE A 127 -18.60 17.43 -2.09
C ILE A 127 -19.64 16.79 -1.17
N GLU A 128 -20.63 16.18 -1.76
CA GLU A 128 -21.52 15.26 -1.09
C GLU A 128 -21.68 14.00 -1.94
N ASN A 129 -21.20 12.88 -1.45
CA ASN A 129 -21.42 11.59 -2.10
C ASN A 129 -21.81 10.52 -1.07
N PRO A 130 -23.12 10.22 -0.93
CA PRO A 130 -23.58 9.26 0.05
C PRO A 130 -23.09 7.83 -0.20
N MET A 131 -22.48 7.56 -1.34
CA MET A 131 -21.95 6.25 -1.71
C MET A 131 -20.47 6.09 -1.37
N ILE A 132 -19.76 7.15 -0.95
CA ILE A 132 -18.36 7.08 -0.52
C ILE A 132 -18.29 7.20 1.01
N ARG A 133 -17.47 6.40 1.63
CA ARG A 133 -17.20 6.39 3.07
C ARG A 133 -15.71 6.36 3.35
N PHE A 134 -15.32 7.01 4.42
CA PHE A 134 -13.94 7.15 4.85
C PHE A 134 -13.73 6.54 6.23
N TYR A 135 -12.72 5.72 6.37
CA TYR A 135 -12.19 5.30 7.65
C TYR A 135 -10.72 5.70 7.76
N LYS A 136 -10.35 6.37 8.82
CA LYS A 136 -8.95 6.70 9.10
C LYS A 136 -8.45 5.86 10.27
N SER A 137 -7.47 5.00 9.98
CA SER A 137 -6.80 4.22 11.02
C SER A 137 -6.14 5.15 12.02
N PRO A 138 -6.23 4.87 13.32
CA PRO A 138 -5.52 5.65 14.33
C PRO A 138 -4.03 5.61 14.07
N SER A 139 -3.39 6.77 14.11
CA SER A 139 -1.94 6.88 14.08
C SER A 139 -1.40 6.55 15.46
N ALA A 140 -0.85 5.35 15.62
CA ALA A 140 -0.22 4.92 16.85
C ALA A 140 1.13 4.30 16.55
N LEU A 141 2.12 4.52 17.42
CA LEU A 141 3.42 3.88 17.37
C LEU A 141 3.52 2.88 18.51
N LYS A 142 3.22 1.62 18.26
CA LYS A 142 3.32 0.54 19.26
C LYS A 142 4.25 -0.55 18.74
N ALA A 143 5.32 -0.79 19.47
CA ALA A 143 6.35 -1.78 19.10
C ALA A 143 5.84 -3.22 19.08
N GLU A 144 4.75 -3.52 19.79
CA GLU A 144 4.12 -4.83 19.79
C GLU A 144 2.94 -4.86 18.84
N ALA A 145 2.76 -5.99 18.16
CA ALA A 145 1.52 -6.26 17.47
C ALA A 145 0.37 -6.07 18.45
N ILE A 146 -0.58 -5.23 18.09
CA ILE A 146 -1.76 -5.00 18.92
C ILE A 146 -2.59 -6.28 18.81
N ALA A 147 -2.43 -7.16 19.80
CA ALA A 147 -3.19 -8.41 19.88
C ALA A 147 -4.69 -8.14 20.07
N LYS A 148 -5.03 -6.96 20.60
CA LYS A 148 -6.40 -6.47 20.67
C LYS A 148 -6.50 -5.20 19.81
N PRO A 149 -7.37 -5.17 18.80
CA PRO A 149 -7.68 -3.93 18.10
C PRO A 149 -8.03 -2.86 19.12
N LEU A 150 -7.64 -1.64 18.86
CA LEU A 150 -7.87 -0.51 19.76
C LEU A 150 -9.38 -0.37 19.99
N GLU A 151 -9.86 -0.63 21.20
CA GLU A 151 -11.28 -0.62 21.57
C GLU A 151 -11.98 0.73 21.28
N LYS A 152 -11.19 1.80 21.12
CA LYS A 152 -11.65 3.16 20.77
C LYS A 152 -10.64 3.83 19.85
N ALA A 153 -10.42 3.26 18.69
CA ALA A 153 -9.42 3.79 17.79
C ALA A 153 -10.08 4.40 16.56
N GLY A 154 -10.22 5.70 16.57
CA GLY A 154 -10.69 6.51 15.47
C GLY A 154 -12.12 7.01 15.63
N SER A 155 -12.51 7.90 14.73
CA SER A 155 -13.87 8.48 14.64
C SER A 155 -14.90 7.53 14.06
N GLY A 156 -14.54 6.25 13.81
CA GLY A 156 -15.35 5.33 13.01
C GLY A 156 -15.34 5.70 11.52
N TRP A 157 -16.32 5.18 10.79
CA TRP A 157 -16.51 5.51 9.38
C TRP A 157 -17.24 6.85 9.23
N VAL A 158 -16.68 7.73 8.40
CA VAL A 158 -17.16 9.08 8.15
C VAL A 158 -17.80 9.17 6.77
N LEU A 159 -18.89 9.92 6.68
CA LEU A 159 -19.59 10.19 5.42
C LEU A 159 -18.74 11.11 4.52
N CYS A 160 -18.86 10.92 3.21
CA CYS A 160 -18.29 11.85 2.25
C CYS A 160 -19.16 13.11 2.15
N THR A 161 -19.05 13.95 3.17
CA THR A 161 -19.53 15.33 3.19
C THR A 161 -18.39 16.27 2.82
N GLU A 162 -18.66 17.53 2.59
CA GLU A 162 -17.64 18.54 2.30
C GLU A 162 -16.50 18.54 3.35
N SER A 163 -16.85 18.56 4.64
CA SER A 163 -15.87 18.57 5.73
C SER A 163 -15.11 17.25 5.85
N GLY A 164 -15.80 16.11 5.68
CA GLY A 164 -15.20 14.78 5.73
C GLY A 164 -14.19 14.58 4.59
N ALA A 165 -14.57 14.94 3.37
CA ALA A 165 -13.72 14.80 2.20
C ALA A 165 -12.52 15.75 2.24
N LYS A 166 -12.72 17.03 2.59
CA LYS A 166 -11.63 18.04 2.66
C LYS A 166 -10.48 17.61 3.58
N SER A 167 -10.77 16.91 4.66
CA SER A 167 -9.78 16.42 5.63
C SER A 167 -9.21 15.03 5.30
N PHE A 168 -9.73 14.37 4.27
CA PHE A 168 -9.30 13.04 3.85
C PHE A 168 -8.18 13.10 2.80
N SER A 169 -7.53 11.97 2.51
CA SER A 169 -6.50 11.84 1.49
C SER A 169 -7.01 12.25 0.11
N ALA A 170 -6.32 13.17 -0.56
CA ALA A 170 -6.64 13.58 -1.92
C ALA A 170 -6.51 12.40 -2.91
N VAL A 171 -5.40 11.66 -2.84
CA VAL A 171 -5.17 10.49 -3.71
C VAL A 171 -6.28 9.46 -3.55
N ALA A 172 -6.59 9.10 -2.30
CA ALA A 172 -7.64 8.12 -2.02
C ALA A 172 -9.03 8.62 -2.43
N TYR A 173 -9.32 9.92 -2.24
CA TYR A 173 -10.59 10.52 -2.66
C TYR A 173 -10.76 10.46 -4.19
N TYR A 174 -9.79 10.95 -4.97
CA TYR A 174 -9.89 10.93 -6.45
C TYR A 174 -9.97 9.49 -6.98
N PHE A 175 -9.21 8.57 -6.40
CA PHE A 175 -9.31 7.15 -6.71
C PHE A 175 -10.72 6.60 -6.45
N GLY A 176 -11.26 6.81 -5.26
CA GLY A 176 -12.57 6.29 -4.87
C GLY A 176 -13.73 6.95 -5.63
N ALA A 177 -13.62 8.24 -5.94
CA ALA A 177 -14.60 8.98 -6.73
C ALA A 177 -14.69 8.46 -8.18
N GLU A 178 -13.54 8.18 -8.82
CA GLU A 178 -13.50 7.59 -10.15
C GLU A 178 -14.04 6.15 -10.16
N LEU A 179 -13.76 5.35 -9.14
CA LEU A 179 -14.33 4.02 -9.01
C LEU A 179 -15.84 4.06 -8.79
N GLN A 180 -16.33 4.92 -7.89
CA GLN A 180 -17.76 5.04 -7.60
C GLN A 180 -18.54 5.49 -8.83
N LYS A 181 -17.99 6.46 -9.59
CA LYS A 181 -18.57 6.93 -10.86
C LYS A 181 -18.70 5.82 -11.90
N GLU A 182 -17.68 4.96 -12.02
CA GLU A 182 -17.65 3.85 -12.98
C GLU A 182 -18.54 2.69 -12.57
N LEU A 183 -18.39 2.23 -11.32
CA LEU A 183 -19.01 1.00 -10.84
C LEU A 183 -20.44 1.24 -10.33
N LYS A 184 -20.76 2.47 -9.94
CA LYS A 184 -22.07 2.88 -9.38
C LYS A 184 -22.49 2.06 -8.14
N VAL A 185 -21.50 1.62 -7.37
CA VAL A 185 -21.67 0.92 -6.09
C VAL A 185 -21.00 1.72 -4.97
N PRO A 186 -21.35 1.46 -3.69
CA PRO A 186 -20.64 2.07 -2.57
C PRO A 186 -19.13 1.82 -2.60
N VAL A 187 -18.34 2.81 -2.15
CA VAL A 187 -16.88 2.71 -2.03
C VAL A 187 -16.44 3.09 -0.62
N GLY A 188 -15.78 2.17 0.07
CA GLY A 188 -15.14 2.39 1.36
C GLY A 188 -13.64 2.53 1.22
N LEU A 189 -13.09 3.61 1.74
CA LEU A 189 -11.66 3.92 1.70
C LEU A 189 -11.08 3.88 3.10
N ILE A 190 -10.20 2.91 3.36
CA ILE A 190 -9.52 2.73 4.64
C ILE A 190 -8.14 3.39 4.53
N LEU A 191 -7.96 4.55 5.14
CA LEU A 191 -6.70 5.29 5.13
C LEU A 191 -5.82 4.93 6.32
N SER A 192 -4.62 4.44 6.04
CA SER A 192 -3.60 4.11 7.04
C SER A 192 -2.23 4.58 6.53
N PHE A 193 -1.79 5.75 6.93
CA PHE A 193 -0.51 6.33 6.51
C PHE A 193 0.25 6.92 7.69
N TYR A 194 1.58 7.03 7.55
CA TYR A 194 2.42 7.70 8.52
C TYR A 194 3.55 8.48 7.81
N SER A 195 3.62 9.79 8.08
CA SER A 195 4.61 10.69 7.46
C SER A 195 6.04 10.29 7.81
N GLY A 196 6.96 10.39 6.83
CA GLY A 196 8.38 10.11 7.04
C GLY A 196 8.69 8.66 7.38
N SER A 197 7.86 7.70 6.98
CA SER A 197 8.05 6.30 7.32
C SER A 197 8.74 5.50 6.20
N PRO A 198 9.79 4.72 6.51
CA PRO A 198 10.40 3.80 5.56
C PRO A 198 9.60 2.49 5.44
N VAL A 199 9.80 1.76 4.34
CA VAL A 199 9.10 0.50 4.06
C VAL A 199 9.29 -0.55 5.17
N GLU A 200 10.43 -0.56 5.85
CA GLU A 200 10.77 -1.48 6.94
C GLU A 200 9.81 -1.40 8.12
N SER A 201 9.22 -0.25 8.37
CA SER A 201 8.24 -0.07 9.45
C SER A 201 6.87 -0.69 9.13
N TRP A 202 6.58 -0.92 7.84
CA TRP A 202 5.34 -1.50 7.34
C TRP A 202 5.39 -3.01 7.08
N LEU A 203 6.58 -3.61 7.16
CA LEU A 203 6.78 -5.06 7.10
C LEU A 203 6.52 -5.70 8.47
N SER A 204 5.91 -6.88 8.50
CA SER A 204 5.92 -7.69 9.72
C SER A 204 7.35 -8.10 10.10
N ALA A 205 7.57 -8.50 11.33
CA ALA A 205 8.91 -8.93 11.75
C ALA A 205 9.42 -10.15 10.95
N GLU A 206 8.51 -11.01 10.58
CA GLU A 206 8.77 -12.20 9.75
C GLU A 206 9.16 -11.78 8.32
N ALA A 207 8.37 -10.91 7.70
CA ALA A 207 8.64 -10.39 6.36
C ALA A 207 9.94 -9.59 6.31
N LEU A 208 10.21 -8.80 7.34
CA LEU A 208 11.47 -8.08 7.46
C LEU A 208 12.67 -9.03 7.56
N GLY A 209 12.53 -10.12 8.33
CA GLY A 209 13.54 -11.18 8.42
C GLY A 209 13.81 -11.86 7.08
N LEU A 210 12.75 -12.17 6.32
CA LEU A 210 12.86 -12.71 4.95
C LEU A 210 13.57 -11.73 4.01
N SER A 211 13.23 -10.46 4.06
CA SER A 211 13.76 -9.43 3.16
C SER A 211 15.25 -9.09 3.37
N ASN A 212 15.90 -9.73 4.35
CA ASN A 212 17.36 -9.67 4.49
C ASN A 212 18.09 -10.65 3.54
N ASP A 213 17.36 -11.56 2.88
CA ASP A 213 17.92 -12.45 1.84
C ASP A 213 17.85 -11.75 0.48
N PRO A 214 18.96 -11.36 -0.14
CA PRO A 214 18.96 -10.71 -1.45
C PRO A 214 18.44 -11.62 -2.57
N GLY A 215 18.49 -12.94 -2.38
CA GLY A 215 17.95 -13.94 -3.29
C GLY A 215 16.45 -14.20 -3.14
N LEU A 216 15.75 -13.50 -2.24
CA LEU A 216 14.36 -13.78 -1.90
C LEU A 216 13.41 -13.72 -3.11
N ASN A 217 13.60 -12.75 -4.00
CA ASN A 217 12.76 -12.63 -5.19
C ASN A 217 12.91 -13.82 -6.12
N GLU A 218 14.14 -14.26 -6.34
CA GLU A 218 14.45 -15.46 -7.16
C GLU A 218 13.90 -16.73 -6.51
N LEU A 219 14.03 -16.85 -5.19
CA LEU A 219 13.44 -17.96 -4.43
C LEU A 219 11.91 -18.01 -4.60
N TYR A 220 11.23 -16.86 -4.48
CA TYR A 220 9.79 -16.78 -4.67
C TYR A 220 9.36 -17.22 -6.08
N GLU A 221 10.08 -16.80 -7.11
CA GLU A 221 9.76 -17.11 -8.50
C GLU A 221 10.03 -18.57 -8.84
N LYS A 222 11.19 -19.10 -8.44
CA LYS A 222 11.63 -20.45 -8.82
C LYS A 222 11.10 -21.54 -7.90
N ASN A 223 10.91 -21.26 -6.62
CA ASN A 223 10.46 -22.21 -5.61
C ASN A 223 9.52 -21.58 -4.56
N PRO A 224 8.28 -21.23 -4.94
CA PRO A 224 7.33 -20.60 -4.03
C PRO A 224 6.99 -21.46 -2.80
N GLY A 225 7.10 -22.79 -2.92
CA GLY A 225 6.88 -23.71 -1.78
C GLY A 225 7.96 -23.55 -0.70
N GLU A 226 9.22 -23.42 -1.09
CA GLU A 226 10.33 -23.17 -0.16
C GLU A 226 10.24 -21.76 0.46
N TYR A 227 9.86 -20.76 -0.34
CA TYR A 227 9.58 -19.44 0.19
C TYR A 227 8.53 -19.47 1.31
N LEU A 228 7.39 -20.13 1.08
CA LEU A 228 6.32 -20.25 2.08
C LEU A 228 6.79 -21.00 3.34
N LYS A 229 7.59 -22.04 3.18
CA LYS A 229 8.20 -22.79 4.29
C LYS A 229 9.11 -21.88 5.13
N LYS A 230 10.02 -21.14 4.50
CA LYS A 230 10.88 -20.17 5.21
C LYS A 230 10.07 -19.09 5.93
N ALA A 231 9.00 -18.59 5.31
CA ALA A 231 8.11 -17.62 5.91
C ALA A 231 7.45 -18.16 7.20
N GLU A 232 6.93 -19.39 7.16
CA GLU A 232 6.29 -20.03 8.32
C GLU A 232 7.30 -20.33 9.42
N GLU A 233 8.49 -20.85 9.09
CA GLU A 233 9.56 -21.08 10.07
C GLU A 233 9.96 -19.79 10.78
N LEU A 234 10.08 -18.69 10.04
CA LEU A 234 10.46 -17.41 10.63
C LEU A 234 9.33 -16.85 11.51
N LYS A 235 8.09 -17.01 11.10
CA LYS A 235 6.91 -16.65 11.89
C LYS A 235 6.89 -17.39 13.24
N GLN A 236 7.15 -18.69 13.24
CA GLN A 236 7.24 -19.49 14.46
C GLN A 236 8.37 -19.01 15.38
N LYS A 237 9.56 -18.71 14.81
CA LYS A 237 10.69 -18.16 15.57
C LYS A 237 10.36 -16.81 16.22
N VAL A 238 9.72 -15.91 15.46
CA VAL A 238 9.30 -14.59 15.97
C VAL A 238 8.26 -14.74 17.09
N GLN A 239 7.28 -15.63 16.92
CA GLN A 239 6.27 -15.90 17.95
C GLN A 239 6.89 -16.51 19.22
N ALA A 240 7.83 -17.43 19.10
CA ALA A 240 8.56 -18.00 20.23
C ALA A 240 9.38 -16.93 20.97
N ALA A 241 10.09 -16.07 20.24
CA ALA A 241 10.85 -14.96 20.82
C ALA A 241 9.92 -13.97 21.57
N ARG A 242 8.76 -13.63 20.98
CA ARG A 242 7.75 -12.79 21.65
C ARG A 242 7.24 -13.39 22.96
N LYS A 243 6.94 -14.69 22.99
CA LYS A 243 6.53 -15.41 24.22
C LYS A 243 7.61 -15.36 25.30
N GLN A 244 8.88 -15.52 24.96
CA GLN A 244 10.00 -15.46 25.92
C GLN A 244 10.23 -14.05 26.48
N LEU A 245 9.86 -13.01 25.73
CA LEU A 245 9.97 -11.61 26.13
C LEU A 245 8.73 -11.10 26.87
N ALA A 246 7.63 -11.84 26.85
CA ALA A 246 6.40 -11.48 27.55
C ALA A 246 6.66 -11.42 29.06
N GLY A 247 6.29 -10.31 29.68
CA GLY A 247 6.49 -10.07 31.11
C GLY A 247 7.86 -9.50 31.51
N LYS A 248 8.83 -9.38 30.59
CA LYS A 248 10.09 -8.69 30.90
C LYS A 248 9.94 -7.17 30.81
N PRO A 249 10.57 -6.40 31.72
CA PRO A 249 10.53 -4.94 31.64
C PRO A 249 11.16 -4.47 30.33
N LYS A 250 10.42 -3.64 29.60
CA LYS A 250 10.87 -3.08 28.32
C LYS A 250 11.81 -1.91 28.57
N LYS A 251 12.91 -1.84 27.83
CA LYS A 251 13.70 -0.61 27.77
C LYS A 251 12.81 0.50 27.19
N LYS A 252 12.68 1.58 27.92
CA LYS A 252 11.99 2.80 27.47
C LYS A 252 12.85 3.43 26.35
N GLY A 253 12.58 3.05 25.10
CA GLY A 253 13.06 3.76 23.91
C GLY A 253 11.88 4.51 23.33
N GLU A 254 12.06 5.72 22.86
CA GLU A 254 11.03 6.44 22.15
C GLU A 254 10.71 5.69 20.85
N ALA A 255 9.45 5.26 20.70
CA ALA A 255 8.97 4.62 19.49
C ALA A 255 9.00 5.64 18.34
N SER A 256 9.72 5.31 17.26
CA SER A 256 9.85 6.13 16.07
C SER A 256 9.20 5.44 14.88
N SER A 257 8.72 6.22 13.91
CA SER A 257 8.25 5.67 12.62
C SER A 257 9.33 4.91 11.85
N TRP A 258 10.60 5.06 12.22
CA TRP A 258 11.75 4.32 11.69
C TRP A 258 12.00 2.99 12.40
N THR A 259 11.29 2.70 13.50
CA THR A 259 11.40 1.41 14.17
C THR A 259 10.81 0.32 13.27
N PRO A 260 11.58 -0.73 12.94
CA PRO A 260 11.10 -1.82 12.11
C PRO A 260 9.80 -2.44 12.62
N SER A 261 8.89 -2.77 11.72
CA SER A 261 7.58 -3.38 11.97
C SER A 261 6.59 -2.59 12.84
N ILE A 262 6.94 -1.38 13.29
CA ILE A 262 6.11 -0.62 14.22
C ILE A 262 4.76 -0.23 13.63
N LEU A 263 4.74 0.21 12.37
CA LEU A 263 3.52 0.61 11.68
C LEU A 263 2.70 -0.59 11.22
N TYR A 264 3.35 -1.68 10.82
CA TYR A 264 2.65 -2.93 10.59
C TYR A 264 1.90 -3.37 11.85
N ASN A 265 2.58 -3.40 13.00
CA ASN A 265 2.00 -3.85 14.27
C ASN A 265 0.85 -2.96 14.76
N SER A 266 0.91 -1.66 14.50
CA SER A 266 -0.04 -0.70 15.05
C SER A 266 -1.11 -0.22 14.08
N MET A 267 -0.86 -0.29 12.76
CA MET A 267 -1.72 0.35 11.76
C MET A 267 -2.17 -0.58 10.62
N VAL A 268 -1.55 -1.76 10.47
CA VAL A 268 -1.92 -2.76 9.46
C VAL A 268 -2.54 -3.99 10.13
N SER A 269 -1.78 -4.65 11.00
CA SER A 269 -2.19 -5.88 11.69
C SER A 269 -3.57 -5.79 12.37
N PRO A 270 -3.97 -4.67 13.02
CA PRO A 270 -5.29 -4.56 13.65
C PRO A 270 -6.47 -4.55 12.67
N LEU A 271 -6.21 -4.30 11.39
CA LEU A 271 -7.22 -4.25 10.33
C LEU A 271 -7.37 -5.58 9.60
N ILE A 272 -6.42 -6.49 9.80
CA ILE A 272 -6.50 -7.84 9.27
C ILE A 272 -7.44 -8.67 10.17
N PRO A 273 -8.40 -9.41 9.60
CA PRO A 273 -8.64 -9.72 8.20
C PRO A 273 -9.84 -8.98 7.56
N TYR A 274 -9.99 -7.67 7.75
CA TYR A 274 -11.10 -6.95 7.12
C TYR A 274 -11.12 -7.21 5.61
N THR A 275 -12.25 -7.66 5.09
CA THR A 275 -12.34 -8.06 3.68
C THR A 275 -12.23 -6.84 2.78
N LEU A 276 -11.31 -6.89 1.81
CA LEU A 276 -11.02 -5.78 0.90
C LEU A 276 -10.87 -6.25 -0.56
N GLN A 277 -11.00 -5.30 -1.49
CA GLN A 277 -10.77 -5.56 -2.91
C GLN A 277 -9.30 -5.48 -3.27
N GLY A 278 -8.58 -4.50 -2.73
CA GLY A 278 -7.16 -4.30 -3.01
C GLY A 278 -6.55 -3.17 -2.20
N VAL A 279 -5.30 -2.84 -2.55
CA VAL A 279 -4.48 -1.83 -1.87
C VAL A 279 -4.04 -0.78 -2.87
N ILE A 280 -4.05 0.49 -2.45
CA ILE A 280 -3.29 1.57 -3.10
C ILE A 280 -2.19 2.04 -2.17
N TRP A 281 -0.96 2.22 -2.69
CA TRP A 281 0.24 2.50 -1.91
C TRP A 281 1.03 3.68 -2.47
N TYR A 282 1.36 4.66 -1.62
CA TYR A 282 2.20 5.80 -2.00
C TYR A 282 3.29 6.03 -0.95
N GLN A 283 4.49 5.52 -1.23
CA GLN A 283 5.65 5.59 -0.33
C GLN A 283 6.94 5.39 -1.16
N GLY A 284 8.06 5.87 -0.67
CA GLY A 284 9.37 5.65 -1.27
C GLY A 284 10.38 6.68 -0.79
N GLU A 285 9.96 7.88 -0.49
CA GLU A 285 10.80 9.03 -0.17
C GLU A 285 11.77 8.73 0.98
N SER A 286 11.28 8.07 2.02
CA SER A 286 12.10 7.69 3.20
C SER A 286 13.08 6.54 2.93
N ASN A 287 13.06 5.95 1.75
CA ASN A 287 13.98 4.88 1.34
C ASN A 287 14.98 5.31 0.25
N GLY A 288 15.06 6.59 -0.12
CA GLY A 288 15.99 7.07 -1.15
C GLY A 288 17.43 6.63 -0.91
N SER A 289 17.96 6.78 0.32
CA SER A 289 19.32 6.33 0.69
C SER A 289 19.54 4.81 0.66
N LYS A 290 18.47 4.02 0.54
CA LYS A 290 18.46 2.55 0.51
C LYS A 290 17.65 2.04 -0.69
N ALA A 291 17.72 2.77 -1.80
CA ALA A 291 16.92 2.49 -2.98
C ALA A 291 17.15 1.07 -3.53
N TYR A 292 18.37 0.56 -3.46
CA TYR A 292 18.67 -0.81 -3.90
C TYR A 292 18.00 -1.86 -3.00
N ASP A 293 18.05 -1.69 -1.68
CA ASP A 293 17.38 -2.60 -0.73
C ASP A 293 15.86 -2.66 -0.94
N TYR A 294 15.28 -1.56 -1.44
CA TYR A 294 13.85 -1.48 -1.74
C TYR A 294 13.40 -2.51 -2.77
N ARG A 295 14.30 -2.97 -3.66
CA ARG A 295 14.04 -4.04 -4.65
C ARG A 295 13.69 -5.40 -4.01
N VAL A 296 14.07 -5.61 -2.75
CA VAL A 296 13.70 -6.83 -2.00
C VAL A 296 12.55 -6.54 -1.05
N LYS A 297 12.62 -5.42 -0.34
CA LYS A 297 11.68 -5.09 0.73
C LYS A 297 10.28 -4.76 0.24
N PHE A 298 10.16 -4.04 -0.87
CA PHE A 298 8.84 -3.67 -1.38
C PHE A 298 8.08 -4.85 -2.01
N PRO A 299 8.67 -5.70 -2.87
CA PRO A 299 8.05 -6.98 -3.24
C PRO A 299 7.61 -7.82 -2.05
N GLU A 300 8.46 -7.93 -1.01
CA GLU A 300 8.12 -8.72 0.18
C GLU A 300 6.99 -8.09 1.00
N LEU A 301 6.90 -6.75 1.07
CA LEU A 301 5.75 -6.07 1.68
C LEU A 301 4.45 -6.51 1.01
N ILE A 302 4.38 -6.50 -0.30
CA ILE A 302 3.18 -6.90 -1.06
C ILE A 302 2.84 -8.36 -0.79
N ARG A 303 3.83 -9.27 -0.89
CA ARG A 303 3.64 -10.70 -0.67
C ARG A 303 3.19 -11.00 0.76
N SER A 304 3.82 -10.35 1.75
CA SER A 304 3.50 -10.55 3.16
C SER A 304 2.10 -10.07 3.50
N TRP A 305 1.69 -8.89 3.01
CA TRP A 305 0.33 -8.40 3.24
C TRP A 305 -0.72 -9.32 2.62
N ARG A 306 -0.51 -9.81 1.39
CA ARG A 306 -1.40 -10.79 0.75
C ARG A 306 -1.50 -12.08 1.57
N ARG A 307 -0.37 -12.60 2.04
CA ARG A 307 -0.30 -13.79 2.90
C ARG A 307 -1.05 -13.57 4.22
N ASP A 308 -0.79 -12.45 4.89
CA ASP A 308 -1.35 -12.15 6.20
C ASP A 308 -2.88 -11.87 6.13
N TRP A 309 -3.35 -11.24 5.04
CA TRP A 309 -4.79 -11.08 4.79
C TRP A 309 -5.50 -12.38 4.41
N GLY A 310 -4.80 -13.33 3.80
CA GLY A 310 -5.35 -14.62 3.40
C GLY A 310 -6.45 -14.55 2.35
N GLN A 311 -6.44 -13.49 1.50
CA GLN A 311 -7.44 -13.27 0.45
C GLN A 311 -6.87 -13.44 -0.97
N GLY A 312 -5.79 -14.22 -1.11
CA GLY A 312 -5.10 -14.46 -2.38
C GLY A 312 -4.33 -13.23 -2.88
N ASP A 313 -4.02 -13.26 -4.17
CA ASP A 313 -3.23 -12.21 -4.82
C ASP A 313 -4.11 -11.02 -5.23
N PHE A 314 -4.70 -10.33 -4.26
CA PHE A 314 -5.49 -9.13 -4.53
C PHE A 314 -4.65 -8.03 -5.22
N PRO A 315 -5.26 -7.13 -6.03
CA PRO A 315 -4.58 -6.03 -6.68
C PRO A 315 -3.82 -5.14 -5.70
N PHE A 316 -2.53 -4.88 -5.98
CA PHE A 316 -1.70 -3.96 -5.21
C PHE A 316 -1.17 -2.88 -6.17
N LEU A 317 -1.80 -1.70 -6.12
CA LEU A 317 -1.52 -0.59 -7.01
C LEU A 317 -0.63 0.41 -6.29
N PHE A 318 0.42 0.89 -6.93
CA PHE A 318 1.33 1.80 -6.24
C PHE A 318 1.75 2.98 -7.12
N VAL A 319 2.19 4.04 -6.45
CA VAL A 319 2.62 5.27 -7.07
C VAL A 319 4.13 5.26 -7.23
N GLN A 320 4.63 5.53 -8.44
CA GLN A 320 6.04 5.79 -8.65
C GLN A 320 6.41 7.14 -8.01
N LEU A 321 7.59 7.20 -7.39
CA LEU A 321 8.06 8.37 -6.67
C LEU A 321 8.06 9.64 -7.55
N ALA A 322 7.35 10.67 -7.08
CA ALA A 322 7.17 11.92 -7.83
C ALA A 322 8.50 12.69 -7.98
N PRO A 323 8.69 13.45 -9.07
CA PRO A 323 9.82 14.33 -9.24
C PRO A 323 9.96 15.35 -8.10
N TRP A 324 11.19 15.46 -7.58
CA TRP A 324 11.58 16.44 -6.59
C TRP A 324 13.08 16.70 -6.71
N GLU A 325 13.54 17.96 -6.73
CA GLU A 325 14.93 18.30 -6.86
C GLU A 325 15.62 18.26 -5.50
N ILE A 326 16.42 17.20 -5.26
CA ILE A 326 17.22 17.08 -4.05
C ILE A 326 18.46 17.95 -4.17
N THR A 327 18.56 18.99 -3.37
CA THR A 327 19.71 19.91 -3.41
C THR A 327 20.76 19.61 -2.36
N THR A 328 20.36 19.23 -1.14
CA THR A 328 21.30 19.03 -0.01
C THR A 328 20.82 18.07 1.07
N ASP A 329 19.57 17.60 1.04
CA ASP A 329 19.01 16.81 2.14
C ASP A 329 19.44 15.34 2.09
N LEU A 330 20.48 15.01 2.87
CA LEU A 330 20.99 13.65 3.02
C LEU A 330 19.99 12.70 3.72
N ALA A 331 18.96 13.21 4.39
CA ALA A 331 17.96 12.36 5.06
C ALA A 331 17.17 11.51 4.08
N TYR A 332 17.01 12.00 2.84
CA TYR A 332 16.31 11.28 1.75
C TYR A 332 17.26 10.59 0.77
N GLY A 333 18.57 10.54 1.05
CA GLY A 333 19.55 9.77 0.29
C GLY A 333 20.52 10.58 -0.55
N GLY A 334 20.34 11.90 -0.66
CA GLY A 334 21.19 12.78 -1.45
C GLY A 334 20.90 12.76 -2.95
N ILE A 335 21.65 13.54 -3.67
CA ILE A 335 21.46 13.75 -5.12
C ILE A 335 21.64 12.42 -5.89
N GLY A 336 20.74 12.15 -6.83
CA GLY A 336 20.80 11.01 -7.74
C GLY A 336 20.25 9.69 -7.21
N THR A 337 19.67 9.65 -6.01
CA THR A 337 19.10 8.42 -5.45
C THR A 337 17.61 8.22 -5.82
N TRP A 338 16.92 9.28 -6.21
CA TRP A 338 15.51 9.22 -6.63
C TRP A 338 15.28 8.33 -7.86
N PRO A 339 16.08 8.43 -8.96
CA PRO A 339 15.96 7.51 -10.09
C PRO A 339 16.26 6.07 -9.70
N GLU A 340 17.16 5.78 -8.76
CA GLU A 340 17.42 4.42 -8.27
C GLU A 340 16.22 3.83 -7.52
N LEU A 341 15.50 4.67 -6.75
CA LEU A 341 14.27 4.22 -6.10
C LEU A 341 13.14 3.97 -7.10
N ARG A 342 12.96 4.83 -8.11
CA ARG A 342 12.00 4.59 -9.20
C ARG A 342 12.30 3.31 -9.96
N ASP A 343 13.59 2.99 -10.18
CA ASP A 343 14.03 1.73 -10.78
C ASP A 343 13.65 0.53 -9.90
N SER A 344 13.76 0.66 -8.59
CA SER A 344 13.32 -0.39 -7.66
C SER A 344 11.80 -0.57 -7.64
N GLN A 345 11.03 0.50 -7.84
CA GLN A 345 9.59 0.42 -8.03
C GLN A 345 9.23 -0.25 -9.37
N LEU A 346 9.94 0.10 -10.46
CA LEU A 346 9.77 -0.57 -11.76
C LEU A 346 10.16 -2.05 -11.68
N PHE A 347 11.21 -2.39 -10.95
CA PHE A 347 11.57 -3.79 -10.68
C PHE A 347 10.42 -4.54 -9.97
N THR A 348 9.79 -3.93 -8.98
CA THR A 348 8.64 -4.52 -8.27
C THR A 348 7.47 -4.76 -9.22
N LEU A 349 7.15 -3.80 -10.10
CA LEU A 349 6.12 -3.96 -11.14
C LEU A 349 6.37 -5.19 -12.03
N LYS A 350 7.63 -5.43 -12.40
CA LYS A 350 8.03 -6.54 -13.29
C LYS A 350 8.06 -7.90 -12.58
N THR A 351 8.25 -7.92 -11.25
CA THR A 351 8.46 -9.17 -10.50
C THR A 351 7.26 -9.61 -9.66
N VAL A 352 6.32 -8.72 -9.36
CA VAL A 352 5.16 -9.06 -8.54
C VAL A 352 3.89 -9.00 -9.39
N LYS A 353 3.24 -10.14 -9.57
CA LYS A 353 1.99 -10.25 -10.34
C LYS A 353 0.86 -9.45 -9.69
N ASN A 354 -0.14 -9.12 -10.49
CA ASN A 354 -1.34 -8.36 -10.08
C ASN A 354 -0.98 -7.05 -9.37
N THR A 355 -0.01 -6.33 -9.96
CA THR A 355 0.41 -4.98 -9.56
C THR A 355 0.31 -4.03 -10.75
N ALA A 356 0.14 -2.75 -10.46
CA ALA A 356 0.26 -1.66 -11.43
C ALA A 356 0.89 -0.44 -10.78
N MET A 357 1.53 0.40 -11.60
CA MET A 357 2.26 1.56 -11.15
C MET A 357 1.72 2.85 -11.77
N ALA A 358 1.20 3.74 -10.95
CA ALA A 358 0.84 5.09 -11.38
C ALA A 358 2.10 5.95 -11.49
N VAL A 359 2.51 6.25 -12.70
CA VAL A 359 3.65 7.12 -12.99
C VAL A 359 3.26 8.58 -12.73
N THR A 360 4.17 9.38 -12.17
CA THR A 360 3.91 10.75 -11.70
C THR A 360 4.95 11.76 -12.17
N VAL A 361 5.63 11.49 -13.29
CA VAL A 361 6.68 12.37 -13.83
C VAL A 361 6.18 13.78 -14.16
N ASP A 362 4.89 13.93 -14.42
CA ASP A 362 4.19 15.19 -14.71
C ASP A 362 3.51 15.81 -13.48
N ALA A 363 3.53 15.15 -12.33
CA ALA A 363 2.81 15.54 -11.11
C ALA A 363 3.75 15.83 -9.92
N GLY A 364 5.03 16.03 -10.19
CA GLY A 364 6.02 16.42 -9.18
C GLY A 364 6.05 17.93 -8.94
N ASP A 365 6.89 18.35 -8.00
CA ASP A 365 7.20 19.75 -7.72
C ASP A 365 8.71 19.85 -7.44
N ARG A 366 9.36 20.84 -8.09
CA ARG A 366 10.81 21.00 -8.01
C ARG A 366 11.29 21.28 -6.59
N THR A 367 10.52 22.05 -5.85
CA THR A 367 10.90 22.59 -4.54
C THR A 367 10.16 21.92 -3.37
N ASN A 368 9.07 21.21 -3.65
CA ASN A 368 8.24 20.60 -2.62
C ASN A 368 8.16 19.08 -2.80
N ILE A 369 8.67 18.33 -1.83
CA ILE A 369 8.58 16.86 -1.79
C ILE A 369 7.11 16.36 -1.72
N HIS A 370 6.16 17.23 -1.36
CA HIS A 370 4.72 16.98 -1.32
C HIS A 370 4.01 17.73 -2.44
N PRO A 371 4.12 17.31 -3.72
CA PRO A 371 3.45 17.98 -4.81
C PRO A 371 1.94 17.99 -4.60
N THR A 372 1.29 19.10 -4.93
CA THR A 372 -0.15 19.29 -4.70
C THR A 372 -1.04 18.68 -5.77
N ARG A 373 -0.52 18.35 -6.97
CA ARG A 373 -1.26 17.72 -8.07
C ARG A 373 -1.57 16.24 -7.75
N LYS A 374 -2.64 15.99 -6.99
CA LYS A 374 -3.02 14.64 -6.52
C LYS A 374 -4.09 13.97 -7.38
N LYS A 375 -4.86 14.75 -8.15
CA LYS A 375 -5.93 14.21 -9.01
C LYS A 375 -5.40 13.22 -10.05
N PRO A 376 -4.38 13.54 -10.88
CA PRO A 376 -3.84 12.57 -11.85
C PRO A 376 -3.35 11.28 -11.20
N VAL A 377 -2.83 11.35 -9.96
CA VAL A 377 -2.37 10.17 -9.22
C VAL A 377 -3.53 9.25 -8.88
N GLY A 378 -4.61 9.80 -8.29
CA GLY A 378 -5.81 9.03 -7.95
C GLY A 378 -6.49 8.44 -9.18
N GLU A 379 -6.61 9.23 -10.27
CA GLU A 379 -7.21 8.79 -11.53
C GLU A 379 -6.42 7.64 -12.18
N ARG A 380 -5.07 7.69 -12.21
CA ARG A 380 -4.22 6.62 -12.74
C ARG A 380 -4.31 5.34 -11.90
N LEU A 381 -4.38 5.45 -10.58
CA LEU A 381 -4.64 4.31 -9.71
C LEU A 381 -6.04 3.70 -9.98
N ALA A 382 -7.05 4.55 -10.23
CA ALA A 382 -8.40 4.08 -10.57
C ALA A 382 -8.46 3.38 -11.92
N LEU A 383 -7.72 3.85 -12.95
CA LEU A 383 -7.56 3.13 -14.21
C LEU A 383 -6.97 1.75 -14.00
N ALA A 384 -5.90 1.65 -13.20
CA ALA A 384 -5.29 0.38 -12.86
C ALA A 384 -6.26 -0.55 -12.12
N ALA A 385 -7.06 -0.02 -11.19
CA ALA A 385 -8.09 -0.81 -10.50
C ALA A 385 -9.18 -1.29 -11.49
N LYS A 386 -9.66 -0.43 -12.39
CA LYS A 386 -10.65 -0.79 -13.43
C LYS A 386 -10.16 -1.99 -14.26
N ALA A 387 -8.90 -2.01 -14.65
CA ALA A 387 -8.33 -3.12 -15.42
C ALA A 387 -8.13 -4.37 -14.53
N LEU A 388 -7.36 -4.28 -13.45
CA LEU A 388 -6.89 -5.44 -12.70
C LEU A 388 -7.93 -6.02 -11.73
N ALA A 389 -8.76 -5.18 -11.11
CA ALA A 389 -9.76 -5.64 -10.15
C ALA A 389 -11.12 -5.92 -10.78
N TYR A 390 -11.46 -5.21 -11.86
CA TYR A 390 -12.80 -5.26 -12.44
C TYR A 390 -12.82 -5.73 -13.90
N GLY A 391 -11.66 -6.11 -14.47
CA GLY A 391 -11.55 -6.71 -15.81
C GLY A 391 -12.00 -5.79 -16.96
N LYS A 392 -11.95 -4.47 -16.76
CA LYS A 392 -12.28 -3.50 -17.81
C LYS A 392 -11.18 -3.47 -18.86
N ALA A 393 -11.56 -3.47 -20.12
CA ALA A 393 -10.63 -3.34 -21.25
C ALA A 393 -10.24 -1.89 -21.47
N VAL A 394 -9.32 -1.38 -20.63
CA VAL A 394 -8.78 -0.01 -20.68
C VAL A 394 -7.26 -0.07 -20.59
N GLU A 395 -6.57 0.85 -21.31
CA GLU A 395 -5.15 1.07 -21.02
C GLU A 395 -5.00 1.76 -19.67
N TYR A 396 -4.14 1.24 -18.81
CA TYR A 396 -4.07 1.67 -17.42
C TYR A 396 -2.67 2.05 -16.94
N MET A 397 -1.66 1.89 -17.79
CA MET A 397 -0.29 2.36 -17.55
C MET A 397 0.25 3.07 -18.79
N GLY A 398 1.20 3.95 -18.58
CA GLY A 398 2.02 4.50 -19.68
C GLY A 398 3.06 3.49 -20.17
N PRO A 399 3.83 3.82 -21.20
CA PRO A 399 4.85 2.95 -21.76
C PRO A 399 5.82 2.43 -20.70
N VAL A 400 5.93 1.12 -20.57
CA VAL A 400 6.85 0.43 -19.66
C VAL A 400 7.98 -0.19 -20.48
N TYR A 401 9.23 0.18 -20.17
CA TYR A 401 10.40 -0.42 -20.81
C TYR A 401 10.37 -1.95 -20.75
N ASP A 402 10.53 -2.57 -21.92
CA ASP A 402 10.58 -4.03 -22.10
C ASP A 402 12.02 -4.49 -22.40
N LYS A 403 12.56 -4.12 -23.54
CA LYS A 403 13.89 -4.55 -24.00
C LYS A 403 14.62 -3.50 -24.82
N ILE A 404 15.92 -3.69 -24.96
CA ILE A 404 16.82 -2.93 -25.83
C ILE A 404 17.43 -3.86 -26.90
N ASP A 405 17.46 -3.40 -28.14
CA ASP A 405 18.17 -4.02 -29.26
C ASP A 405 19.19 -3.01 -29.83
N ILE A 406 20.44 -3.42 -30.07
CA ILE A 406 21.46 -2.56 -30.71
C ILE A 406 21.51 -2.86 -32.19
N LYS A 407 21.28 -1.84 -33.01
CA LYS A 407 21.26 -1.96 -34.47
C LYS A 407 21.97 -0.77 -35.14
N GLY A 408 23.03 -1.04 -35.92
CA GLY A 408 23.71 0.00 -36.69
C GLY A 408 24.21 1.17 -35.87
N GLY A 409 24.74 0.93 -34.68
CA GLY A 409 25.22 2.00 -33.78
C GLY A 409 24.12 2.79 -33.05
N LYS A 410 22.87 2.35 -33.11
CA LYS A 410 21.73 2.93 -32.43
C LYS A 410 21.11 1.93 -31.47
N ALA A 411 20.48 2.43 -30.41
CA ALA A 411 19.72 1.63 -29.46
C ALA A 411 18.23 1.73 -29.79
N VAL A 412 17.56 0.60 -29.99
CA VAL A 412 16.12 0.51 -30.25
C VAL A 412 15.45 -0.01 -28.98
N ILE A 413 14.60 0.80 -28.39
CA ILE A 413 13.90 0.52 -27.12
C ILE A 413 12.46 0.12 -27.43
N SER A 414 12.06 -1.06 -26.95
CA SER A 414 10.69 -1.55 -27.04
C SER A 414 9.97 -1.37 -25.69
N PHE A 415 8.65 -1.22 -25.75
CA PHE A 415 7.80 -0.99 -24.60
C PHE A 415 6.57 -1.90 -24.63
N THR A 416 6.07 -2.25 -23.45
CA THR A 416 4.70 -2.69 -23.22
C THR A 416 3.83 -1.47 -22.87
N HIS A 417 2.52 -1.63 -22.79
CA HIS A 417 1.58 -0.53 -22.47
C HIS A 417 1.69 0.68 -23.40
N THR A 418 1.92 0.41 -24.68
CA THR A 418 1.95 1.47 -25.71
C THR A 418 0.54 1.94 -26.08
N GLY A 419 -0.51 1.21 -25.69
CA GLY A 419 -1.90 1.54 -25.97
C GLY A 419 -2.15 1.86 -27.44
N SER A 420 -2.73 2.99 -27.73
CA SER A 420 -3.01 3.47 -29.10
C SER A 420 -1.76 3.97 -29.84
N GLY A 421 -0.57 3.81 -29.27
CA GLY A 421 0.74 4.17 -29.83
C GLY A 421 1.51 5.15 -28.94
N LEU A 422 2.81 5.31 -29.24
CA LEU A 422 3.68 6.24 -28.54
C LEU A 422 3.50 7.67 -29.07
N GLU A 423 3.69 8.67 -28.19
CA GLU A 423 3.76 10.08 -28.55
C GLU A 423 4.83 10.81 -27.73
N ALA A 424 5.39 11.87 -28.34
CA ALA A 424 6.20 12.87 -27.63
C ALA A 424 5.33 14.10 -27.38
N LYS A 425 5.05 14.43 -26.12
CA LYS A 425 4.31 15.64 -25.80
C LYS A 425 5.22 16.87 -25.93
N ASP A 426 4.66 17.94 -26.50
CA ASP A 426 5.31 19.25 -26.54
C ASP A 426 6.68 19.24 -27.27
N GLY A 427 6.76 18.57 -28.41
CA GLY A 427 7.92 18.61 -29.33
C GLY A 427 8.76 17.34 -29.36
N ALA A 428 10.07 17.47 -29.60
CA ALA A 428 10.98 16.35 -29.68
C ALA A 428 11.10 15.59 -28.37
N LEU A 429 11.40 14.29 -28.41
CA LEU A 429 11.64 13.48 -27.20
C LEU A 429 12.79 14.03 -26.37
N LYS A 430 12.58 14.07 -25.06
CA LYS A 430 13.53 14.57 -24.06
C LYS A 430 13.84 13.49 -23.00
N GLY A 431 14.95 13.68 -22.28
CA GLY A 431 15.30 12.89 -21.09
C GLY A 431 16.04 11.60 -21.38
N PHE A 432 16.50 11.37 -22.62
CA PHE A 432 17.32 10.21 -22.96
C PHE A 432 18.82 10.49 -22.82
N SER A 433 19.54 9.50 -22.28
CA SER A 433 20.99 9.46 -22.29
C SER A 433 21.46 8.06 -22.71
N ILE A 434 22.65 7.98 -23.34
CA ILE A 434 23.21 6.76 -23.91
C ILE A 434 24.67 6.60 -23.50
N ALA A 435 25.12 5.37 -23.31
CA ALA A 435 26.50 5.07 -22.96
C ALA A 435 27.08 3.91 -23.79
N GLY A 436 28.36 3.97 -24.07
CA GLY A 436 29.18 2.88 -24.58
C GLY A 436 29.75 2.01 -23.46
N SER A 437 30.72 1.15 -23.80
CA SER A 437 31.40 0.23 -22.89
C SER A 437 32.15 0.94 -21.74
N ASN A 438 32.49 2.22 -21.89
CA ASN A 438 33.08 3.07 -20.85
C ASN A 438 32.10 3.45 -19.72
N LYS A 439 30.79 3.16 -19.91
CA LYS A 439 29.69 3.47 -18.95
C LYS A 439 29.44 4.96 -18.69
N ASN A 440 30.04 5.84 -19.48
CA ASN A 440 29.81 7.27 -19.40
C ASN A 440 28.56 7.64 -20.18
N PHE A 441 27.52 8.12 -19.49
CA PHE A 441 26.28 8.55 -20.12
C PHE A 441 26.40 9.97 -20.66
N VAL A 442 26.04 10.14 -21.93
CA VAL A 442 25.94 11.44 -22.61
C VAL A 442 24.49 11.68 -23.05
N PRO A 443 24.05 12.94 -23.23
CA PRO A 443 22.76 13.24 -23.83
C PRO A 443 22.58 12.56 -25.19
N ALA A 444 21.37 12.11 -25.48
CA ALA A 444 21.06 11.39 -26.70
C ALA A 444 19.85 11.99 -27.43
N THR A 445 19.88 11.94 -28.76
CA THR A 445 18.70 12.15 -29.59
C THR A 445 17.85 10.88 -29.58
N ALA A 446 16.52 11.06 -29.46
CA ALA A 446 15.57 9.98 -29.46
C ALA A 446 14.41 10.28 -30.42
N GLU A 447 13.98 9.28 -31.18
CA GLU A 447 12.88 9.40 -32.15
C GLU A 447 11.92 8.23 -31.99
N ILE A 448 10.61 8.50 -32.06
CA ILE A 448 9.60 7.46 -32.09
C ILE A 448 9.54 6.88 -33.50
N VAL A 449 9.73 5.57 -33.62
CA VAL A 449 9.55 4.81 -34.85
C VAL A 449 8.53 3.70 -34.54
N GLU A 450 7.33 3.85 -35.06
CA GLU A 450 6.19 2.98 -34.73
C GLU A 450 5.94 2.94 -33.18
N ASN A 451 6.04 1.77 -32.55
CA ASN A 451 5.91 1.58 -31.11
C ASN A 451 7.26 1.34 -30.41
N THR A 452 8.34 1.88 -30.97
CA THR A 452 9.69 1.84 -30.40
C THR A 452 10.29 3.24 -30.33
N VAL A 453 11.33 3.41 -29.52
CA VAL A 453 12.15 4.63 -29.48
C VAL A 453 13.56 4.29 -29.92
N VAL A 454 14.04 4.97 -30.97
CA VAL A 454 15.42 4.86 -31.49
C VAL A 454 16.27 5.94 -30.86
N VAL A 455 17.31 5.54 -30.13
CA VAL A 455 18.20 6.45 -29.36
C VAL A 455 19.60 6.38 -29.94
N SER A 456 20.22 7.54 -30.16
CA SER A 456 21.57 7.65 -30.68
C SER A 456 22.29 8.92 -30.21
N SER A 457 23.62 8.91 -30.26
CA SER A 457 24.47 10.08 -30.04
C SER A 457 25.71 9.97 -30.94
N PRO A 458 26.18 11.06 -31.53
CA PRO A 458 27.44 11.05 -32.32
C PRO A 458 28.66 10.73 -31.45
N GLU A 459 28.58 10.95 -30.15
CA GLU A 459 29.65 10.66 -29.18
C GLU A 459 29.72 9.16 -28.80
N VAL A 460 28.68 8.35 -29.13
CA VAL A 460 28.60 6.94 -28.76
C VAL A 460 28.20 6.10 -29.97
N THR A 461 29.20 5.69 -30.73
CA THR A 461 29.04 4.90 -31.98
C THR A 461 28.72 3.43 -31.72
N SER A 462 29.01 2.92 -30.53
CA SER A 462 28.76 1.54 -30.09
C SER A 462 28.04 1.55 -28.72
N PRO A 463 26.74 1.85 -28.70
CA PRO A 463 25.97 1.92 -27.47
C PRO A 463 25.81 0.56 -26.82
N VAL A 464 25.79 0.54 -25.49
CA VAL A 464 25.49 -0.65 -24.65
C VAL A 464 24.35 -0.42 -23.68
N ALA A 465 24.05 0.89 -23.37
CA ALA A 465 23.04 1.24 -22.39
C ALA A 465 22.34 2.56 -22.72
N VAL A 466 21.06 2.62 -22.32
CA VAL A 466 20.23 3.81 -22.40
C VAL A 466 19.55 4.04 -21.04
N ARG A 467 19.44 5.31 -20.65
CA ARG A 467 18.62 5.74 -19.51
C ARG A 467 17.62 6.79 -19.96
N TYR A 468 16.43 6.73 -19.38
CA TYR A 468 15.36 7.71 -19.60
C TYR A 468 14.93 8.31 -18.27
N GLY A 469 14.90 9.63 -18.17
CA GLY A 469 14.47 10.33 -16.95
C GLY A 469 15.33 10.00 -15.72
N TRP A 470 16.62 9.70 -15.91
CA TRP A 470 17.52 9.28 -14.84
C TRP A 470 18.05 10.50 -14.05
N ASN A 471 17.12 11.21 -13.41
CA ASN A 471 17.38 12.41 -12.61
C ASN A 471 16.34 12.50 -11.49
N ASP A 472 16.64 13.24 -10.43
CA ASP A 472 15.74 13.46 -9.30
C ASP A 472 14.47 14.22 -9.75
N TYR A 473 14.64 15.24 -10.58
CA TYR A 473 13.57 16.00 -11.25
C TYR A 473 13.76 15.98 -12.78
N PRO A 474 13.33 14.90 -13.46
CA PRO A 474 13.58 14.74 -14.88
C PRO A 474 12.63 15.56 -15.75
N GLU A 475 13.17 16.17 -16.82
CA GLU A 475 12.41 16.73 -17.92
C GLU A 475 12.19 15.66 -18.98
N VAL A 476 10.98 15.10 -19.02
CA VAL A 476 10.62 13.95 -19.87
C VAL A 476 9.25 14.14 -20.50
N ASN A 477 9.05 13.57 -21.70
CA ASN A 477 7.81 13.78 -22.46
C ASN A 477 7.38 12.56 -23.33
N LEU A 478 7.85 11.36 -23.02
CA LEU A 478 7.35 10.15 -23.67
C LEU A 478 6.04 9.69 -23.02
N TRP A 479 4.99 9.53 -23.80
CA TRP A 479 3.64 9.13 -23.40
C TRP A 479 3.09 8.05 -24.34
N ASN A 480 2.02 7.39 -23.96
CA ASN A 480 1.13 6.78 -24.93
C ASN A 480 0.00 7.74 -25.33
N LYS A 481 -0.63 7.49 -26.47
CA LYS A 481 -1.76 8.30 -26.98
C LYS A 481 -3.03 8.17 -26.15
N ASP A 482 -3.06 7.26 -25.16
CA ASP A 482 -4.12 7.13 -24.18
C ASP A 482 -3.94 8.09 -23.02
N GLY A 483 -2.91 8.95 -23.06
CA GLY A 483 -2.70 10.05 -22.10
C GLY A 483 -1.96 9.63 -20.82
N LEU A 484 -1.16 8.56 -20.88
CA LEU A 484 -0.39 8.06 -19.74
C LEU A 484 1.13 8.17 -19.98
N PRO A 485 1.91 8.73 -19.04
CA PRO A 485 3.34 8.96 -19.19
C PRO A 485 4.17 7.71 -18.99
N ALA A 486 5.29 7.60 -19.74
CA ALA A 486 6.33 6.62 -19.46
C ALA A 486 7.08 6.99 -18.16
N GLY A 487 7.29 5.99 -17.32
CA GLY A 487 8.15 6.14 -16.14
C GLY A 487 9.63 6.13 -16.50
N PRO A 488 10.51 6.75 -15.68
CA PRO A 488 11.94 6.62 -15.80
C PRO A 488 12.41 5.17 -15.77
N PHE A 489 13.42 4.86 -16.56
CA PHE A 489 13.99 3.52 -16.63
C PHE A 489 15.48 3.55 -17.00
N ARG A 490 16.16 2.43 -16.78
CA ARG A 490 17.47 2.09 -17.33
C ARG A 490 17.45 0.75 -18.04
N THR A 491 18.33 0.57 -19.00
CA THR A 491 18.52 -0.70 -19.72
C THR A 491 19.75 -1.46 -19.22
N ASP A 492 20.56 -0.82 -18.41
CA ASP A 492 21.80 -1.36 -17.87
C ASP A 492 21.60 -2.07 -16.51
N ASN A 493 22.62 -2.86 -16.16
CA ASN A 493 22.76 -3.50 -14.85
C ASN A 493 23.97 -2.99 -14.07
N PHE A 494 24.46 -1.78 -14.37
CA PHE A 494 25.61 -1.21 -13.69
C PHE A 494 25.28 -1.00 -12.20
N THR A 495 26.33 -1.14 -11.38
CA THR A 495 26.19 -0.96 -9.92
C THR A 495 25.60 0.40 -9.60
N LEU A 496 24.54 0.40 -8.79
CA LEU A 496 23.88 1.61 -8.31
C LEU A 496 24.66 2.24 -7.15
N THR A 497 24.49 3.53 -6.94
CA THR A 497 25.17 4.26 -5.85
C THR A 497 24.69 3.80 -4.47
N THR A 498 23.43 3.34 -4.37
CA THR A 498 22.83 2.81 -3.14
C THR A 498 23.03 1.30 -2.96
N GLN A 499 23.69 0.62 -3.92
CA GLN A 499 24.04 -0.80 -3.84
C GLN A 499 25.34 -0.94 -3.05
N LYS A 500 25.26 -1.42 -1.81
CA LYS A 500 26.38 -1.65 -0.91
C LYS A 500 26.81 -3.10 -0.90
#